data_8528e1be51cd99f0690ddc83cb208023
#
_entry.id   8528e1be51cd99f0690ddc83cb208023
#
_cell.length_a   1.000
_cell.length_b   1.000
_cell.length_c   1.000
_cell.angle_alpha   90.00
_cell.angle_beta   90.00
_cell.angle_gamma   90.00
#
_symmetry.space_group_name_H-M   'P 1'
#
loop_
_entity.id
_entity.type
_entity.pdbx_description
1 polymer ?
#
loop_
_entity_poly.entity_id
_entity_poly.type
_entity_poly.pdbx_seq_one_letter_code
_entity_poly.pdbx_strand_id
1 'polypeptide(L)'
;MERVRLVDWLKSERDQHVGGGLYYNSQILFAYNSNHMEGSTLSPEQTAQLFNTGALLPDNINDEIRADDVTETTNHFNAFNWVLDHVDDPVNKSLVCSLHGILKRGTSQEFDANRNVGGYKIVPNVISQLEGIHTVLPADVPLAMKQVFSLYSQLEDDPFAIAKAHWMFESTHPFSDGNGRIGRLVMFKELLRLDSVPALVLDEHHNL
;
A
#
# COMPACT_ATOMS: atom_id res chain seq x y z
N MET A 1 -34.44 0.87 -2.88
CA MET A 1 -33.35 0.46 -1.95
C MET A 1 -32.13 1.20 -2.41
N GLU A 2 -31.58 2.07 -1.60
CA GLU A 2 -30.35 2.78 -1.90
C GLU A 2 -29.20 1.78 -1.93
N ARG A 3 -28.36 1.83 -2.98
CA ARG A 3 -27.22 0.92 -3.10
C ARG A 3 -26.18 1.33 -2.07
N VAL A 4 -25.84 0.45 -1.16
CA VAL A 4 -24.76 0.67 -0.17
C VAL A 4 -23.43 0.55 -0.91
N ARG A 5 -22.55 1.55 -0.81
CA ARG A 5 -21.19 1.49 -1.38
C ARG A 5 -20.37 0.44 -0.62
N LEU A 6 -19.48 -0.24 -1.34
CA LEU A 6 -18.60 -1.23 -0.72
C LEU A 6 -17.75 -0.62 0.42
N VAL A 7 -17.29 0.62 0.25
CA VAL A 7 -16.51 1.32 1.29
C VAL A 7 -17.30 1.53 2.57
N ASP A 8 -18.60 1.82 2.48
CA ASP A 8 -19.46 2.02 3.65
C ASP A 8 -19.69 0.70 4.38
N TRP A 9 -19.77 -0.41 3.64
CA TRP A 9 -19.82 -1.74 4.22
C TRP A 9 -18.52 -2.06 5.00
N LEU A 10 -17.35 -1.86 4.37
CA LEU A 10 -16.07 -2.10 5.01
C LEU A 10 -15.90 -1.26 6.29
N LYS A 11 -16.28 0.02 6.26
CA LYS A 11 -16.28 0.88 7.46
C LYS A 11 -17.20 0.38 8.53
N SER A 12 -18.42 -0.04 8.16
CA SER A 12 -19.41 -0.58 9.09
C SER A 12 -18.90 -1.84 9.82
N GLU A 13 -18.27 -2.78 9.08
CA GLU A 13 -17.68 -3.98 9.69
C GLU A 13 -16.49 -3.65 10.59
N ARG A 14 -15.62 -2.69 10.17
CA ARG A 14 -14.53 -2.17 10.99
C ARG A 14 -15.04 -1.63 12.33
N ASP A 15 -16.00 -0.72 12.27
CA ASP A 15 -16.49 0.01 13.43
C ASP A 15 -17.28 -0.89 14.39
N GLN A 16 -17.89 -1.96 13.86
CA GLN A 16 -18.59 -3.00 14.65
C GLN A 16 -17.68 -4.16 15.08
N HIS A 17 -16.40 -4.15 14.69
CA HIS A 17 -15.42 -5.20 15.00
C HIS A 17 -15.89 -6.61 14.55
N VAL A 18 -16.45 -6.69 13.34
CA VAL A 18 -16.96 -7.94 12.79
C VAL A 18 -15.80 -8.89 12.48
N GLY A 19 -15.67 -9.96 13.25
CA GLY A 19 -14.67 -11.01 13.01
C GLY A 19 -15.03 -11.86 11.80
N GLY A 20 -14.04 -12.15 10.93
CA GLY A 20 -14.22 -12.99 9.75
C GLY A 20 -15.06 -12.37 8.63
N GLY A 21 -15.45 -11.10 8.73
CA GLY A 21 -16.16 -10.35 7.70
C GLY A 21 -15.27 -9.95 6.54
N LEU A 22 -15.85 -9.21 5.59
CA LEU A 22 -15.13 -8.76 4.39
C LEU A 22 -13.96 -7.83 4.74
N TYR A 23 -14.19 -6.87 5.66
CA TYR A 23 -13.15 -5.97 6.16
C TYR A 23 -11.98 -6.75 6.77
N TYR A 24 -12.27 -7.69 7.68
CA TYR A 24 -11.26 -8.52 8.35
C TYR A 24 -10.40 -9.28 7.34
N ASN A 25 -11.05 -10.01 6.42
CA ASN A 25 -10.34 -10.82 5.42
C ASN A 25 -9.55 -9.94 4.44
N SER A 26 -10.11 -8.80 4.02
CA SER A 26 -9.41 -7.86 3.12
C SER A 26 -8.16 -7.28 3.77
N GLN A 27 -8.21 -6.92 5.05
CA GLN A 27 -7.06 -6.41 5.79
C GLN A 27 -5.89 -7.40 5.80
N ILE A 28 -6.18 -8.65 6.19
CA ILE A 28 -5.15 -9.70 6.32
C ILE A 28 -4.59 -10.06 4.95
N LEU A 29 -5.47 -10.34 3.98
CA LEU A 29 -5.06 -10.75 2.64
C LEU A 29 -4.23 -9.68 1.94
N PHE A 30 -4.66 -8.42 2.04
CA PHE A 30 -3.94 -7.32 1.40
C PHE A 30 -2.59 -7.05 2.07
N ALA A 31 -2.56 -6.99 3.41
CA ALA A 31 -1.31 -6.76 4.13
C ALA A 31 -0.31 -7.89 3.87
N TYR A 32 -0.73 -9.15 3.93
CA TYR A 32 0.12 -10.29 3.63
C TYR A 32 0.72 -10.18 2.23
N ASN A 33 -0.11 -10.22 1.18
CA ASN A 33 0.38 -10.24 -0.19
C ASN A 33 1.22 -9.00 -0.52
N SER A 34 0.75 -7.82 -0.12
CA SER A 34 1.44 -6.56 -0.43
C SER A 34 2.81 -6.43 0.24
N ASN A 35 2.98 -6.94 1.47
CA ASN A 35 4.29 -6.95 2.13
C ASN A 35 5.17 -8.11 1.64
N HIS A 36 4.60 -9.27 1.33
CA HIS A 36 5.35 -10.44 0.84
C HIS A 36 6.02 -10.15 -0.50
N MET A 37 5.34 -9.49 -1.44
CA MET A 37 5.91 -8.98 -2.70
C MET A 37 7.12 -8.07 -2.49
N GLU A 38 7.19 -7.37 -1.37
CA GLU A 38 8.31 -6.48 -1.02
C GLU A 38 9.36 -7.19 -0.14
N GLY A 39 9.26 -8.52 -0.01
CA GLY A 39 10.23 -9.35 0.69
C GLY A 39 10.01 -9.52 2.19
N SER A 40 8.80 -9.27 2.70
CA SER A 40 8.44 -9.65 4.08
C SER A 40 8.43 -11.17 4.23
N THR A 41 8.91 -11.64 5.37
CA THR A 41 9.00 -13.07 5.69
C THR A 41 7.84 -13.58 6.53
N LEU A 42 6.89 -12.70 6.91
CA LEU A 42 5.73 -13.12 7.71
C LEU A 42 4.79 -14.03 6.90
N SER A 43 4.32 -15.11 7.53
CA SER A 43 3.31 -15.99 6.95
C SER A 43 1.91 -15.36 6.99
N PRO A 44 0.92 -15.91 6.23
CA PRO A 44 -0.48 -15.50 6.34
C PRO A 44 -1.02 -15.60 7.77
N GLU A 45 -0.66 -16.69 8.48
CA GLU A 45 -1.07 -16.96 9.86
C GLU A 45 -0.46 -15.94 10.82
N GLN A 46 0.82 -15.63 10.67
CA GLN A 46 1.52 -14.59 11.43
C GLN A 46 0.93 -13.21 11.18
N THR A 47 0.58 -12.90 9.93
CA THR A 47 -0.11 -11.64 9.58
C THR A 47 -1.48 -11.55 10.26
N ALA A 48 -2.26 -12.65 10.23
CA ALA A 48 -3.54 -12.72 10.91
C ALA A 48 -3.41 -12.62 12.44
N GLN A 49 -2.41 -13.27 13.03
CA GLN A 49 -2.12 -13.17 14.46
C GLN A 49 -1.80 -11.73 14.86
N LEU A 50 -0.93 -11.07 14.10
CA LEU A 50 -0.55 -9.68 14.34
C LEU A 50 -1.76 -8.75 14.27
N PHE A 51 -2.65 -8.94 13.29
CA PHE A 51 -3.89 -8.17 13.17
C PHE A 51 -4.81 -8.36 14.38
N ASN A 52 -4.98 -9.62 14.83
CA ASN A 52 -5.92 -9.96 15.89
C ASN A 52 -5.45 -9.56 17.30
N THR A 53 -4.14 -9.62 17.55
CA THR A 53 -3.60 -9.54 18.91
C THR A 53 -2.64 -8.37 19.12
N GLY A 54 -2.17 -7.74 18.04
CA GLY A 54 -1.10 -6.74 18.10
C GLY A 54 0.26 -7.33 18.53
N ALA A 55 0.38 -8.68 18.59
CA ALA A 55 1.58 -9.38 19.00
C ALA A 55 1.88 -10.52 18.03
N LEU A 56 3.15 -10.85 17.93
CA LEU A 56 3.62 -11.96 17.13
C LEU A 56 4.43 -12.92 18.00
N LEU A 57 4.05 -14.19 17.99
CA LEU A 57 4.81 -15.26 18.61
C LEU A 57 5.50 -16.04 17.48
N PRO A 58 6.81 -16.33 17.58
CA PRO A 58 7.48 -17.18 16.61
C PRO A 58 6.89 -18.59 16.65
N ASP A 59 6.67 -19.17 15.48
CA ASP A 59 6.15 -20.54 15.37
C ASP A 59 7.19 -21.57 15.83
N ASN A 60 8.47 -21.25 15.64
CA ASN A 60 9.60 -22.04 16.07
C ASN A 60 10.66 -21.15 16.75
N ILE A 61 11.46 -21.76 17.64
CA ILE A 61 12.53 -21.09 18.40
C ILE A 61 13.64 -20.51 17.49
N ASN A 62 13.73 -20.96 16.24
CA ASN A 62 14.72 -20.53 15.25
C ASN A 62 14.15 -19.59 14.19
N ASP A 63 12.89 -19.15 14.30
CA ASP A 63 12.30 -18.24 13.34
C ASP A 63 12.89 -16.84 13.50
N GLU A 64 13.59 -16.39 12.47
CA GLU A 64 14.11 -15.02 12.39
C GLU A 64 13.02 -14.09 11.85
N ILE A 65 12.34 -13.39 12.75
CA ILE A 65 11.35 -12.38 12.40
C ILE A 65 12.01 -11.01 12.43
N ARG A 66 12.05 -10.34 11.29
CA ARG A 66 12.60 -8.98 11.22
C ARG A 66 11.64 -7.97 11.86
N ALA A 67 12.16 -7.10 12.72
CA ALA A 67 11.37 -6.09 13.41
C ALA A 67 10.65 -5.14 12.41
N ASP A 68 11.31 -4.80 11.30
CA ASP A 68 10.70 -3.98 10.25
C ASP A 68 9.52 -4.68 9.58
N ASP A 69 9.55 -6.00 9.36
CA ASP A 69 8.41 -6.74 8.78
C ASP A 69 7.17 -6.65 9.68
N VAL A 70 7.34 -6.77 10.98
CA VAL A 70 6.25 -6.62 11.96
C VAL A 70 5.71 -5.20 11.96
N THR A 71 6.60 -4.22 11.98
CA THR A 71 6.27 -2.80 11.99
C THR A 71 5.54 -2.40 10.70
N GLU A 72 6.06 -2.77 9.54
CA GLU A 72 5.47 -2.45 8.24
C GLU A 72 4.13 -3.15 8.02
N THR A 73 3.97 -4.39 8.51
CA THR A 73 2.68 -5.08 8.45
C THR A 73 1.63 -4.38 9.32
N THR A 74 1.99 -4.00 10.54
CA THR A 74 1.11 -3.21 11.42
C THR A 74 0.75 -1.86 10.79
N ASN A 75 1.74 -1.20 10.20
CA ASN A 75 1.55 0.07 9.50
C ASN A 75 0.68 -0.09 8.25
N HIS A 76 0.74 -1.23 7.56
CA HIS A 76 -0.13 -1.51 6.42
C HIS A 76 -1.59 -1.58 6.85
N PHE A 77 -1.92 -2.19 8.00
CA PHE A 77 -3.27 -2.16 8.55
C PHE A 77 -3.73 -0.73 8.85
N ASN A 78 -2.86 0.09 9.42
CA ASN A 78 -3.15 1.51 9.68
C ASN A 78 -3.36 2.30 8.39
N ALA A 79 -2.53 2.07 7.36
CA ALA A 79 -2.63 2.70 6.05
C ALA A 79 -3.92 2.29 5.33
N PHE A 80 -4.33 1.02 5.41
CA PHE A 80 -5.61 0.56 4.87
C PHE A 80 -6.79 1.28 5.54
N ASN A 81 -6.82 1.38 6.86
CA ASN A 81 -7.85 2.11 7.59
C ASN A 81 -7.89 3.58 7.19
N TRP A 82 -6.73 4.20 7.08
CA TRP A 82 -6.62 5.58 6.64
C TRP A 82 -7.17 5.76 5.22
N VAL A 83 -6.91 4.82 4.29
CA VAL A 83 -7.47 4.81 2.93
C VAL A 83 -9.00 4.76 2.95
N LEU A 84 -9.61 3.92 3.80
CA LEU A 84 -11.06 3.87 3.92
C LEU A 84 -11.64 5.24 4.32
N ASP A 85 -11.00 5.91 5.26
CA ASP A 85 -11.48 7.21 5.78
C ASP A 85 -11.26 8.37 4.78
N HIS A 86 -10.31 8.23 3.84
CA HIS A 86 -9.94 9.22 2.82
C HIS A 86 -10.29 8.79 1.39
N VAL A 87 -11.29 7.88 1.24
CA VAL A 87 -11.62 7.28 -0.06
C VAL A 87 -12.02 8.33 -1.11
N ASP A 88 -12.73 9.37 -0.70
CA ASP A 88 -13.22 10.43 -1.59
C ASP A 88 -12.22 11.58 -1.78
N ASP A 89 -11.09 11.57 -1.06
CA ASP A 89 -10.04 12.59 -1.21
C ASP A 89 -9.31 12.42 -2.56
N PRO A 90 -8.91 13.52 -3.22
CA PRO A 90 -8.17 13.43 -4.47
C PRO A 90 -6.76 12.87 -4.25
N VAL A 91 -6.31 12.01 -5.18
CA VAL A 91 -4.93 11.52 -5.19
C VAL A 91 -4.00 12.68 -5.55
N ASN A 92 -3.19 13.10 -4.60
CA ASN A 92 -2.25 14.20 -4.73
C ASN A 92 -0.98 13.95 -3.89
N LYS A 93 -0.04 14.88 -3.92
CA LYS A 93 1.22 14.77 -3.16
C LYS A 93 0.97 14.57 -1.66
N SER A 94 0.06 15.31 -1.06
CA SER A 94 -0.22 15.20 0.37
C SER A 94 -0.70 13.80 0.73
N LEU A 95 -1.65 13.25 -0.04
CA LEU A 95 -2.21 11.91 0.18
C LEU A 95 -1.13 10.83 0.11
N VAL A 96 -0.35 10.78 -0.98
CA VAL A 96 0.66 9.72 -1.15
C VAL A 96 1.81 9.85 -0.16
N CYS A 97 2.21 11.07 0.21
CA CYS A 97 3.23 11.31 1.22
C CYS A 97 2.73 10.95 2.64
N SER A 98 1.46 11.20 2.95
CA SER A 98 0.86 10.77 4.21
C SER A 98 0.82 9.25 4.33
N LEU A 99 0.40 8.54 3.28
CA LEU A 99 0.43 7.07 3.23
C LEU A 99 1.85 6.53 3.44
N HIS A 100 2.85 7.13 2.76
CA HIS A 100 4.24 6.74 2.93
C HIS A 100 4.73 6.96 4.37
N GLY A 101 4.37 8.10 4.97
CA GLY A 101 4.69 8.39 6.37
C GLY A 101 4.03 7.41 7.35
N ILE A 102 2.79 6.98 7.09
CA ILE A 102 2.11 5.94 7.89
C ILE A 102 2.83 4.60 7.73
N LEU A 103 3.09 4.18 6.49
CA LEU A 103 3.68 2.86 6.19
C LEU A 103 5.06 2.68 6.82
N LYS A 104 5.88 3.74 6.83
CA LYS A 104 7.28 3.68 7.28
C LYS A 104 7.50 4.16 8.72
N ARG A 105 6.45 4.52 9.46
CA ARG A 105 6.56 4.96 10.84
C ARG A 105 7.14 3.86 11.73
N GLY A 106 8.15 4.18 12.53
CA GLY A 106 8.77 3.27 13.49
C GLY A 106 9.69 2.22 12.86
N THR A 107 9.90 2.23 11.53
CA THR A 107 10.87 1.37 10.87
C THR A 107 12.30 1.91 10.98
N SER A 108 13.30 1.07 10.73
CA SER A 108 14.69 1.49 10.67
C SER A 108 14.92 2.64 9.66
N GLN A 109 14.09 2.73 8.63
CA GLN A 109 14.20 3.74 7.57
C GLN A 109 13.72 5.13 8.02
N GLU A 110 12.84 5.24 9.00
CA GLU A 110 12.35 6.54 9.49
C GLU A 110 13.50 7.40 10.06
N PHE A 111 14.52 6.75 10.62
CA PHE A 111 15.67 7.41 11.23
C PHE A 111 16.82 7.69 10.25
N ASP A 112 16.72 7.23 8.99
CA ASP A 112 17.71 7.52 7.95
C ASP A 112 17.24 8.73 7.11
N ALA A 113 17.92 9.87 7.28
CA ALA A 113 17.63 11.10 6.57
C ALA A 113 17.65 10.95 5.03
N ASN A 114 18.42 9.99 4.48
CA ASN A 114 18.47 9.73 3.05
C ASN A 114 17.19 9.06 2.53
N ARG A 115 16.40 8.45 3.39
CA ARG A 115 15.14 7.80 3.04
C ARG A 115 13.99 8.78 2.87
N ASN A 116 14.07 9.95 3.51
CA ASN A 116 13.06 11.01 3.43
C ASN A 116 11.63 10.49 3.61
N VAL A 117 11.39 9.73 4.69
CA VAL A 117 10.08 9.15 4.99
C VAL A 117 9.00 10.24 5.04
N GLY A 118 7.87 10.01 4.36
CA GLY A 118 6.81 11.01 4.20
C GLY A 118 7.06 12.07 3.13
N GLY A 119 8.17 11.96 2.37
CA GLY A 119 8.52 12.83 1.26
C GLY A 119 9.05 12.06 0.05
N TYR A 120 9.16 12.71 -1.10
CA TYR A 120 9.75 12.08 -2.28
C TYR A 120 11.23 11.76 -2.04
N LYS A 121 11.73 10.73 -2.72
CA LYS A 121 13.14 10.33 -2.65
C LYS A 121 14.07 11.49 -2.99
N ILE A 122 15.18 11.56 -2.27
CA ILE A 122 16.26 12.53 -2.47
C ILE A 122 17.54 11.87 -3.00
N VAL A 123 17.58 10.53 -2.98
CA VAL A 123 18.68 9.72 -3.53
C VAL A 123 18.11 8.86 -4.67
N PRO A 124 18.84 8.73 -5.81
CA PRO A 124 18.43 7.83 -6.88
C PRO A 124 18.30 6.39 -6.38
N ASN A 125 17.29 5.67 -6.88
CA ASN A 125 17.12 4.25 -6.67
C ASN A 125 16.90 3.53 -8.00
N VAL A 126 17.06 2.22 -8.00
CA VAL A 126 16.79 1.34 -9.14
C VAL A 126 15.85 0.23 -8.71
N ILE A 127 15.03 -0.27 -9.61
CA ILE A 127 14.21 -1.46 -9.38
C ILE A 127 15.14 -2.66 -9.58
N SER A 128 15.54 -3.30 -8.48
CA SER A 128 16.59 -4.32 -8.48
C SER A 128 16.24 -5.61 -9.23
N GLN A 129 14.96 -5.90 -9.44
CA GLN A 129 14.49 -7.13 -10.10
C GLN A 129 14.53 -7.07 -11.63
N LEU A 130 14.67 -5.89 -12.20
CA LEU A 130 14.75 -5.69 -13.65
C LEU A 130 16.05 -4.95 -13.95
N GLU A 131 17.11 -5.67 -14.25
CA GLU A 131 18.39 -5.07 -14.67
C GLU A 131 18.15 -4.05 -15.80
N GLY A 132 18.52 -2.80 -15.54
CA GLY A 132 18.47 -1.72 -16.53
C GLY A 132 17.22 -0.83 -16.51
N ILE A 133 16.23 -1.07 -15.65
CA ILE A 133 15.13 -0.11 -15.47
C ILE A 133 15.53 0.95 -14.45
N HIS A 134 15.83 2.15 -14.96
CA HIS A 134 16.08 3.31 -14.14
C HIS A 134 14.75 3.99 -13.78
N THR A 135 14.56 4.24 -12.51
CA THR A 135 13.43 5.04 -12.02
C THR A 135 13.66 6.53 -12.30
N VAL A 136 12.61 7.33 -12.24
CA VAL A 136 12.73 8.78 -12.41
C VAL A 136 13.73 9.36 -11.39
N LEU A 137 14.61 10.24 -11.85
CA LEU A 137 15.59 10.88 -10.96
C LEU A 137 14.91 11.77 -9.90
N PRO A 138 15.47 11.92 -8.70
CA PRO A 138 14.85 12.69 -7.61
C PRO A 138 14.41 14.09 -8.02
N ALA A 139 15.21 14.80 -8.82
CA ALA A 139 14.90 16.15 -9.29
C ALA A 139 13.64 16.20 -10.18
N ASP A 140 13.36 15.13 -10.91
CA ASP A 140 12.28 15.04 -11.90
C ASP A 140 10.99 14.44 -11.33
N VAL A 141 11.07 13.78 -10.14
CA VAL A 141 9.91 13.17 -9.48
C VAL A 141 8.73 14.14 -9.32
N PRO A 142 8.90 15.41 -8.89
CA PRO A 142 7.77 16.30 -8.74
C PRO A 142 7.01 16.57 -10.04
N LEU A 143 7.72 16.62 -11.17
CA LEU A 143 7.11 16.81 -12.49
C LEU A 143 6.41 15.55 -12.99
N ALA A 144 7.06 14.38 -12.85
CA ALA A 144 6.47 13.09 -13.21
C ALA A 144 5.20 12.81 -12.40
N MET A 145 5.23 13.07 -11.09
CA MET A 145 4.05 12.87 -10.22
C MET A 145 2.88 13.80 -10.56
N LYS A 146 3.11 14.98 -11.13
CA LYS A 146 1.99 15.82 -11.65
C LYS A 146 1.24 15.09 -12.76
N GLN A 147 1.93 14.38 -13.64
CA GLN A 147 1.30 13.59 -14.70
C GLN A 147 0.52 12.41 -14.11
N VAL A 148 1.09 11.71 -13.12
CA VAL A 148 0.40 10.63 -12.39
C VAL A 148 -0.88 11.15 -11.75
N PHE A 149 -0.83 12.27 -11.03
CA PHE A 149 -2.02 12.87 -10.39
C PHE A 149 -3.07 13.31 -11.40
N SER A 150 -2.64 13.81 -12.58
CA SER A 150 -3.58 14.14 -13.67
C SER A 150 -4.34 12.91 -14.16
N LEU A 151 -3.68 11.74 -14.26
CA LEU A 151 -4.38 10.49 -14.61
C LEU A 151 -5.40 10.12 -13.54
N TYR A 152 -4.99 10.11 -12.26
CA TYR A 152 -5.90 9.78 -11.16
C TYR A 152 -7.09 10.74 -11.07
N SER A 153 -6.90 12.03 -11.38
CA SER A 153 -8.01 13.03 -11.34
C SER A 153 -9.05 12.83 -12.45
N GLN A 154 -8.70 12.13 -13.51
CA GLN A 154 -9.55 11.85 -14.67
C GLN A 154 -9.99 10.38 -14.72
N LEU A 155 -9.73 9.63 -13.65
CA LEU A 155 -9.96 8.19 -13.63
C LEU A 155 -11.46 7.88 -13.64
N GLU A 156 -11.87 7.09 -14.61
CA GLU A 156 -13.18 6.49 -14.74
C GLU A 156 -13.11 4.99 -14.37
N ASP A 157 -14.26 4.32 -14.26
CA ASP A 157 -14.32 2.87 -14.01
C ASP A 157 -13.94 2.09 -15.29
N ASP A 158 -12.69 2.22 -15.67
CA ASP A 158 -12.04 1.52 -16.77
C ASP A 158 -10.79 0.81 -16.27
N PRO A 159 -10.74 -0.54 -16.31
CA PRO A 159 -9.59 -1.31 -15.85
C PRO A 159 -8.26 -0.91 -16.50
N PHE A 160 -8.28 -0.51 -17.78
CA PHE A 160 -7.05 -0.06 -18.47
C PHE A 160 -6.58 1.29 -17.98
N ALA A 161 -7.50 2.23 -17.70
CA ALA A 161 -7.14 3.54 -17.13
C ALA A 161 -6.56 3.38 -15.73
N ILE A 162 -7.16 2.52 -14.91
CA ILE A 162 -6.71 2.21 -13.56
C ILE A 162 -5.33 1.56 -13.59
N ALA A 163 -5.14 0.53 -14.41
CA ALA A 163 -3.85 -0.15 -14.58
C ALA A 163 -2.76 0.80 -15.09
N LYS A 164 -3.08 1.69 -16.03
CA LYS A 164 -2.15 2.70 -16.55
C LYS A 164 -1.73 3.69 -15.47
N ALA A 165 -2.66 4.18 -14.66
CA ALA A 165 -2.35 5.12 -13.57
C ALA A 165 -1.45 4.46 -12.53
N HIS A 166 -1.75 3.22 -12.15
CA HIS A 166 -0.93 2.42 -11.25
C HIS A 166 0.47 2.18 -11.82
N TRP A 167 0.57 1.71 -13.06
CA TRP A 167 1.84 1.49 -13.74
C TRP A 167 2.71 2.75 -13.80
N MET A 168 2.11 3.91 -14.10
CA MET A 168 2.85 5.17 -14.12
C MET A 168 3.36 5.59 -12.74
N PHE A 169 2.58 5.32 -11.68
CA PHE A 169 3.05 5.53 -10.31
C PHE A 169 4.26 4.65 -10.00
N GLU A 170 4.15 3.33 -10.28
CA GLU A 170 5.23 2.36 -10.05
C GLU A 170 6.49 2.72 -10.86
N SER A 171 6.33 3.06 -12.14
CA SER A 171 7.45 3.47 -13.01
C SER A 171 8.12 4.77 -12.57
N THR A 172 7.35 5.70 -11.99
CA THR A 172 7.91 6.94 -11.43
C THR A 172 8.74 6.66 -10.19
N HIS A 173 8.31 5.71 -9.38
CA HIS A 173 9.00 5.28 -8.16
C HIS A 173 9.35 6.44 -7.24
N PRO A 174 8.34 7.19 -6.75
CA PRO A 174 8.55 8.49 -6.13
C PRO A 174 9.26 8.44 -4.77
N PHE A 175 9.24 7.31 -4.08
CA PHE A 175 9.82 7.15 -2.74
C PHE A 175 11.12 6.34 -2.79
N SER A 176 11.91 6.41 -1.72
CA SER A 176 13.13 5.61 -1.60
C SER A 176 12.85 4.11 -1.42
N ASP A 177 11.68 3.78 -0.85
CA ASP A 177 11.17 2.41 -0.65
C ASP A 177 9.65 2.47 -0.43
N GLY A 178 8.95 1.30 -0.49
CA GLY A 178 7.51 1.19 -0.24
C GLY A 178 6.63 1.64 -1.41
N ASN A 179 7.19 1.89 -2.60
CA ASN A 179 6.42 2.34 -3.75
C ASN A 179 5.31 1.37 -4.14
N GLY A 180 5.61 0.07 -4.27
CA GLY A 180 4.63 -0.96 -4.59
C GLY A 180 3.47 -1.00 -3.60
N ARG A 181 3.76 -0.95 -2.30
CA ARG A 181 2.72 -0.93 -1.25
C ARG A 181 1.83 0.30 -1.34
N ILE A 182 2.42 1.48 -1.52
CA ILE A 182 1.66 2.73 -1.69
C ILE A 182 0.86 2.72 -2.99
N GLY A 183 1.45 2.28 -4.11
CA GLY A 183 0.75 2.16 -5.39
C GLY A 183 -0.47 1.26 -5.31
N ARG A 184 -0.33 0.07 -4.68
CA ARG A 184 -1.44 -0.86 -4.46
C ARG A 184 -2.52 -0.29 -3.53
N LEU A 185 -2.16 0.44 -2.46
CA LEU A 185 -3.11 1.12 -1.57
C LEU A 185 -3.86 2.24 -2.29
N VAL A 186 -3.19 3.03 -3.14
CA VAL A 186 -3.82 4.08 -3.95
C VAL A 186 -4.76 3.49 -4.99
N MET A 187 -4.36 2.39 -5.66
CA MET A 187 -5.23 1.68 -6.60
C MET A 187 -6.47 1.14 -5.89
N PHE A 188 -6.32 0.50 -4.75
CA PHE A 188 -7.43 0.01 -3.92
C PHE A 188 -8.39 1.16 -3.54
N LYS A 189 -7.85 2.30 -3.09
CA LYS A 189 -8.62 3.50 -2.79
C LYS A 189 -9.47 3.96 -3.98
N GLU A 190 -8.86 4.06 -5.16
CA GLU A 190 -9.56 4.56 -6.35
C GLU A 190 -10.64 3.59 -6.83
N LEU A 191 -10.40 2.29 -6.76
CA LEU A 191 -11.43 1.29 -7.04
C LEU A 191 -12.63 1.42 -6.10
N LEU A 192 -12.40 1.63 -4.79
CA LEU A 192 -13.49 1.89 -3.84
C LEU A 192 -14.21 3.22 -4.13
N ARG A 193 -13.48 4.28 -4.51
CA ARG A 193 -14.06 5.58 -4.86
C ARG A 193 -15.01 5.47 -6.07
N LEU A 194 -14.63 4.65 -7.04
CA LEU A 194 -15.40 4.39 -8.26
C LEU A 194 -16.56 3.38 -8.04
N ASP A 195 -16.71 2.88 -6.82
CA ASP A 195 -17.66 1.81 -6.46
C ASP A 195 -17.45 0.52 -7.28
N SER A 196 -16.21 0.30 -7.71
CA SER A 196 -15.73 -0.92 -8.35
C SER A 196 -15.29 -1.95 -7.32
N VAL A 197 -15.25 -3.23 -7.74
CA VAL A 197 -14.72 -4.30 -6.90
C VAL A 197 -13.20 -4.16 -6.84
N PRO A 198 -12.62 -3.95 -5.64
CA PRO A 198 -11.17 -3.83 -5.53
C PRO A 198 -10.47 -5.13 -5.93
N ALA A 199 -9.51 -5.02 -6.83
CA ALA A 199 -8.58 -6.10 -7.10
C ALA A 199 -7.48 -6.09 -6.02
N LEU A 200 -7.32 -7.21 -5.32
CA LEU A 200 -6.14 -7.45 -4.50
C LEU A 200 -5.13 -8.22 -5.35
N VAL A 201 -3.94 -7.66 -5.54
CA VAL A 201 -2.87 -8.36 -6.26
C VAL A 201 -2.32 -9.43 -5.32
N LEU A 202 -2.39 -10.69 -5.75
CA LEU A 202 -1.83 -11.81 -5.00
C LEU A 202 -0.35 -11.97 -5.36
N ASP A 203 0.48 -12.36 -4.39
CA ASP A 203 1.92 -12.52 -4.57
C ASP A 203 2.27 -13.52 -5.69
N GLU A 204 1.51 -14.61 -5.82
CA GLU A 204 1.66 -15.60 -6.87
C GLU A 204 1.51 -15.05 -8.30
N HIS A 205 0.93 -13.85 -8.45
CA HIS A 205 0.74 -13.16 -9.73
C HIS A 205 1.73 -12.01 -9.95
N HIS A 206 2.67 -11.80 -9.03
CA HIS A 206 3.62 -10.68 -9.09
C HIS A 206 4.52 -10.72 -10.33
N ASN A 207 4.77 -11.89 -10.89
CA ASN A 207 5.64 -12.10 -12.04
C ASN A 207 4.90 -12.23 -13.41
N LEU A 208 3.61 -11.93 -13.45
CA LEU A 208 2.81 -11.88 -14.67
C LEU A 208 2.75 -10.45 -15.23
#